data_25ace66f62e204b5fd372ac7673e05c8
#
_entry.id   25ace66f62e204b5fd372ac7673e05c8
#
_cell.length_a   1.000
_cell.length_b   1.000
_cell.length_c   1.000
_cell.angle_alpha   90.00
_cell.angle_beta   90.00
_cell.angle_gamma   90.00
#
_symmetry.space_group_name_H-M   'P 1'
#
loop_
_entity.id
_entity.type
_entity.pdbx_description
1 polymer ?
#
loop_
_entity_poly.entity_id
_entity_poly.type
_entity_poly.pdbx_seq_one_letter_code
_entity_poly.pdbx_strand_id
1 'polypeptide(L)'
;MKKLILLNLPYVFAFYFADKIAAVFRLAPGTEFIDKLTNGFAVFGTAFANPLPSFHPVDLLIGLSAGVLLKLAVYVKGKNRKKFRQGEEYGSARWGKPEDIKPYMDPEFSNNVILTQTEFLTMNSRPKQPKYARNKNILVIGGSGSGKTRFFVKPNLMQMHSSYVVTDPKGTVLVECGKMLEKGGYVIKSLNTINFRKSMHYNPFSYIRSEKDILKLVNTIIVNTKGDGDKSGEDFWVKAEKLYYTALIGYIWYEAPDHEKNFTTLLEMINASEAREDDETFKNPVDVMFDELEARDPDHFAVKQYRKYKLAAGKTAKSILISCGARLAPFDIAELRELMSYDEMELDTIGDRKTALFVIISDTDDTFNFVVAIMYSQLFNLLCDKADDVYNGRLPVHVRCLLDEFANIGQIPKFDKLIATIRSREISASIILQSQSQLKTIYKDAADTITGNCDCTLFLGGKEKSTLKEISEVLGKETIDLYNTSETRSSNNSYGLNYQKTGKELMSQDEIAVMDGAKCILQLRGVRPFLSNKYDITKHPKYRQLSDYDKRNTFDIEKYRQHKLVVKPDDTFDLYDMGEVEAD
;
A
#
# COMPACT_ATOMS: atom_id res chain seq x y z
N MET A 1 10.30 25.78 -40.41
CA MET A 1 9.95 26.52 -41.60
C MET A 1 9.26 25.64 -42.65
N LYS A 2 9.85 24.55 -43.18
CA LYS A 2 9.25 23.70 -44.28
C LYS A 2 7.80 23.25 -44.00
N LYS A 3 7.46 22.85 -42.78
CA LYS A 3 6.10 22.40 -42.39
C LYS A 3 5.06 23.54 -42.44
N LEU A 4 5.48 24.78 -42.10
CA LEU A 4 4.59 25.95 -42.10
C LEU A 4 4.25 26.40 -43.52
N ILE A 5 5.22 26.30 -44.44
CA ILE A 5 5.04 26.64 -45.87
C ILE A 5 4.07 25.64 -46.52
N LEU A 6 4.28 24.34 -46.30
CA LEU A 6 3.42 23.28 -46.88
C LEU A 6 1.95 23.41 -46.44
N LEU A 7 1.72 23.74 -45.16
CA LEU A 7 0.38 23.90 -44.57
C LEU A 7 -0.37 25.11 -45.12
N ASN A 8 0.33 26.15 -45.57
CA ASN A 8 -0.28 27.36 -46.11
C ASN A 8 -0.37 27.40 -47.64
N LEU A 9 0.24 26.45 -48.35
CA LEU A 9 0.27 26.36 -49.79
C LEU A 9 -1.14 26.41 -50.45
N PRO A 10 -2.17 25.70 -49.94
CA PRO A 10 -3.52 25.75 -50.51
C PRO A 10 -4.15 27.15 -50.44
N TYR A 11 -3.86 27.91 -49.39
CA TYR A 11 -4.41 29.27 -49.21
C TYR A 11 -3.72 30.29 -50.11
N VAL A 12 -2.41 30.12 -50.35
CA VAL A 12 -1.65 30.91 -51.32
C VAL A 12 -2.14 30.61 -52.73
N PHE A 13 -2.46 29.34 -53.01
CA PHE A 13 -3.05 28.97 -54.29
C PHE A 13 -4.43 29.60 -54.50
N ALA A 14 -5.28 29.58 -53.49
CA ALA A 14 -6.61 30.21 -53.53
C ALA A 14 -6.51 31.71 -53.72
N PHE A 15 -5.58 32.38 -52.98
CA PHE A 15 -5.25 33.77 -53.19
C PHE A 15 -4.88 34.06 -54.65
N TYR A 16 -3.89 33.34 -55.22
CA TYR A 16 -3.39 33.55 -56.55
C TYR A 16 -4.49 33.34 -57.62
N PHE A 17 -5.28 32.29 -57.48
CA PHE A 17 -6.34 31.99 -58.44
C PHE A 17 -7.44 33.04 -58.43
N ALA A 18 -7.86 33.48 -57.24
CA ALA A 18 -8.89 34.51 -57.11
C ALA A 18 -8.40 35.87 -57.59
N ASP A 19 -7.15 36.24 -57.34
CA ASP A 19 -6.51 37.44 -57.86
C ASP A 19 -6.50 37.43 -59.43
N LYS A 20 -6.12 36.32 -60.05
CA LYS A 20 -6.13 36.16 -61.47
C LYS A 20 -7.54 36.21 -62.06
N ILE A 21 -8.52 35.62 -61.46
CA ILE A 21 -9.92 35.67 -61.92
C ILE A 21 -10.44 37.11 -61.79
N ALA A 22 -10.10 37.84 -60.72
CA ALA A 22 -10.45 39.25 -60.56
C ALA A 22 -9.82 40.10 -61.66
N ALA A 23 -8.56 39.82 -62.04
CA ALA A 23 -7.89 40.50 -63.17
C ALA A 23 -8.56 40.19 -64.53
N VAL A 24 -8.97 38.94 -64.77
CA VAL A 24 -9.77 38.57 -65.93
C VAL A 24 -11.05 39.39 -65.99
N PHE A 25 -11.79 39.44 -64.88
CA PHE A 25 -13.05 40.18 -64.83
C PHE A 25 -12.88 41.70 -65.04
N ARG A 26 -11.82 42.28 -64.51
CA ARG A 26 -11.48 43.69 -64.63
C ARG A 26 -11.10 44.02 -66.08
N LEU A 27 -10.33 43.17 -66.73
CA LEU A 27 -9.83 43.34 -68.09
C LEU A 27 -10.89 43.01 -69.22
N ALA A 28 -11.94 42.29 -68.82
CA ALA A 28 -13.00 41.90 -69.76
C ALA A 28 -13.76 43.13 -70.26
N PRO A 29 -13.97 43.24 -71.62
CA PRO A 29 -14.75 44.34 -72.21
C PRO A 29 -16.24 44.21 -71.86
N GLY A 30 -16.90 45.38 -71.57
CA GLY A 30 -18.31 45.47 -71.14
C GLY A 30 -18.50 46.32 -69.93
N THR A 31 -19.68 46.89 -69.72
CA THR A 31 -20.03 47.69 -68.56
C THR A 31 -20.88 46.94 -67.54
N GLU A 32 -21.64 45.94 -68.03
CA GLU A 32 -22.49 45.12 -67.14
C GLU A 32 -21.77 43.87 -66.63
N PHE A 33 -22.22 43.39 -65.50
CA PHE A 33 -21.62 42.19 -64.83
C PHE A 33 -21.69 40.95 -65.75
N ILE A 34 -22.82 40.76 -66.46
CA ILE A 34 -23.04 39.63 -67.36
C ILE A 34 -22.13 39.71 -68.59
N ASP A 35 -21.95 40.90 -69.16
CA ASP A 35 -21.06 41.10 -70.31
C ASP A 35 -19.59 40.81 -69.95
N LYS A 36 -19.16 41.21 -68.80
CA LYS A 36 -17.81 40.91 -68.31
C LYS A 36 -17.60 39.43 -68.02
N LEU A 37 -18.64 38.74 -67.54
CA LEU A 37 -18.57 37.31 -67.29
C LEU A 37 -18.44 36.51 -68.55
N THR A 38 -19.22 36.85 -69.62
CA THR A 38 -19.19 36.19 -70.92
C THR A 38 -17.90 36.49 -71.66
N ASN A 39 -17.47 37.76 -71.67
CA ASN A 39 -16.26 38.19 -72.40
C ASN A 39 -14.97 37.85 -71.64
N GLY A 40 -15.05 37.46 -70.34
CA GLY A 40 -13.90 37.05 -69.51
C GLY A 40 -13.12 35.89 -70.14
N PHE A 41 -13.79 34.95 -70.76
CA PHE A 41 -13.12 33.81 -71.43
C PHE A 41 -12.15 34.25 -72.56
N ALA A 42 -12.45 35.33 -73.28
CA ALA A 42 -11.56 35.85 -74.33
C ALA A 42 -10.27 36.47 -73.76
N VAL A 43 -10.31 37.00 -72.55
CA VAL A 43 -9.19 37.68 -71.89
C VAL A 43 -8.44 36.77 -70.89
N PHE A 44 -8.94 35.54 -70.68
CA PHE A 44 -8.36 34.60 -69.73
C PHE A 44 -6.88 34.31 -70.00
N GLY A 45 -6.52 34.05 -71.22
CA GLY A 45 -5.14 33.80 -71.66
C GLY A 45 -4.19 34.95 -71.37
N THR A 46 -4.65 36.19 -71.54
CA THR A 46 -3.83 37.38 -71.29
C THR A 46 -3.59 37.66 -69.82
N ALA A 47 -4.59 37.43 -68.97
CA ALA A 47 -4.45 37.60 -67.50
C ALA A 47 -3.52 36.54 -66.93
N PHE A 48 -3.49 35.32 -67.47
CA PHE A 48 -2.64 34.23 -67.02
C PHE A 48 -1.29 34.12 -67.69
N ALA A 49 -1.05 34.91 -68.76
CA ALA A 49 0.24 34.95 -69.48
C ALA A 49 1.40 35.38 -68.61
N ASN A 50 1.16 36.24 -67.64
CA ASN A 50 2.15 36.58 -66.64
C ASN A 50 1.97 35.67 -65.40
N PRO A 51 2.98 34.92 -64.92
CA PRO A 51 2.87 34.06 -63.74
C PRO A 51 2.80 34.81 -62.44
N LEU A 52 3.09 36.11 -62.36
CA LEU A 52 3.00 36.92 -61.17
C LEU A 52 1.54 37.35 -60.88
N PRO A 53 1.16 37.56 -59.60
CA PRO A 53 -0.15 38.11 -59.25
C PRO A 53 -0.42 39.46 -59.96
N SER A 54 -1.68 39.79 -60.12
CA SER A 54 -2.07 41.13 -60.60
C SER A 54 -1.78 42.11 -59.43
N PHE A 55 -0.92 43.10 -59.65
CA PHE A 55 -0.62 44.11 -58.60
C PHE A 55 -1.67 45.19 -58.53
N HIS A 56 -2.83 45.02 -59.18
CA HIS A 56 -3.93 45.97 -59.05
C HIS A 56 -4.60 45.83 -57.66
N PRO A 57 -4.86 46.96 -56.94
CA PRO A 57 -5.35 46.91 -55.56
C PRO A 57 -6.64 46.10 -55.36
N VAL A 58 -7.59 46.19 -56.28
CA VAL A 58 -8.87 45.49 -56.19
C VAL A 58 -8.70 43.98 -56.38
N ASP A 59 -7.84 43.54 -57.36
CA ASP A 59 -7.58 42.12 -57.63
C ASP A 59 -6.87 41.47 -56.44
N LEU A 60 -5.88 42.17 -55.87
CA LEU A 60 -5.17 41.73 -54.64
C LEU A 60 -6.11 41.62 -53.43
N LEU A 61 -7.06 42.54 -53.29
CA LEU A 61 -8.03 42.50 -52.20
C LEU A 61 -8.98 41.31 -52.35
N ILE A 62 -9.45 41.00 -53.54
CA ILE A 62 -10.29 39.84 -53.81
C ILE A 62 -9.49 38.55 -53.56
N GLY A 63 -8.26 38.46 -54.04
CA GLY A 63 -7.38 37.33 -53.81
C GLY A 63 -7.14 37.08 -52.32
N LEU A 64 -6.78 38.16 -51.58
CA LEU A 64 -6.55 38.07 -50.13
C LEU A 64 -7.80 37.61 -49.38
N SER A 65 -8.96 38.18 -49.74
CA SER A 65 -10.24 37.80 -49.16
C SER A 65 -10.55 36.32 -49.38
N ALA A 66 -10.33 35.79 -50.59
CA ALA A 66 -10.54 34.39 -50.90
C ALA A 66 -9.60 33.46 -50.09
N GLY A 67 -8.32 33.82 -50.00
CA GLY A 67 -7.35 33.05 -49.20
C GLY A 67 -7.71 33.02 -47.71
N VAL A 68 -8.11 34.18 -47.15
CA VAL A 68 -8.53 34.31 -45.76
C VAL A 68 -9.84 33.57 -45.48
N LEU A 69 -10.84 33.70 -46.36
CA LEU A 69 -12.13 32.99 -46.24
C LEU A 69 -11.95 31.46 -46.30
N LEU A 70 -11.10 30.98 -47.22
CA LEU A 70 -10.78 29.55 -47.29
C LEU A 70 -10.09 29.06 -46.01
N LYS A 71 -9.13 29.84 -45.48
CA LYS A 71 -8.45 29.51 -44.23
C LYS A 71 -9.43 29.50 -43.04
N LEU A 72 -10.33 30.47 -43.00
CA LEU A 72 -11.39 30.55 -41.99
C LEU A 72 -12.34 29.35 -42.09
N ALA A 73 -12.79 29.00 -43.28
CA ALA A 73 -13.67 27.85 -43.52
C ALA A 73 -13.01 26.53 -43.07
N VAL A 74 -11.73 26.32 -43.41
CA VAL A 74 -10.96 25.17 -42.98
C VAL A 74 -10.76 25.15 -41.48
N TYR A 75 -10.50 26.31 -40.86
CA TYR A 75 -10.37 26.44 -39.40
C TYR A 75 -11.68 26.09 -38.69
N VAL A 76 -12.81 26.64 -39.12
CA VAL A 76 -14.14 26.37 -38.55
C VAL A 76 -14.52 24.90 -38.73
N LYS A 77 -14.27 24.32 -39.92
CA LYS A 77 -14.49 22.90 -40.17
C LYS A 77 -13.60 22.02 -39.32
N GLY A 78 -12.34 22.43 -39.09
CA GLY A 78 -11.41 21.74 -38.21
C GLY A 78 -11.83 21.80 -36.72
N LYS A 79 -12.33 22.97 -36.27
CA LYS A 79 -12.83 23.17 -34.87
C LYS A 79 -14.11 22.37 -34.61
N ASN A 80 -14.99 22.25 -35.60
CA ASN A 80 -16.25 21.52 -35.49
C ASN A 80 -16.12 20.05 -35.88
N ARG A 81 -14.91 19.55 -36.14
CA ARG A 81 -14.69 18.15 -36.52
C ARG A 81 -15.02 17.27 -35.32
N LYS A 82 -16.04 16.43 -35.48
CA LYS A 82 -16.36 15.40 -34.46
C LYS A 82 -15.14 14.52 -34.28
N LYS A 83 -14.64 14.41 -33.05
CA LYS A 83 -13.56 13.49 -32.69
C LYS A 83 -14.13 12.07 -32.64
N PHE A 84 -13.98 11.32 -33.71
CA PHE A 84 -14.29 9.90 -33.74
C PHE A 84 -13.09 9.15 -33.15
N ARG A 85 -13.29 8.44 -32.02
CA ARG A 85 -12.32 7.50 -31.46
C ARG A 85 -12.65 6.13 -32.04
N GLN A 86 -12.20 5.86 -33.24
CA GLN A 86 -12.49 4.60 -33.94
C GLN A 86 -11.83 3.43 -33.19
N GLY A 87 -12.64 2.46 -32.74
CA GLY A 87 -12.19 1.30 -31.96
C GLY A 87 -12.04 1.54 -30.44
N GLU A 88 -12.33 2.78 -29.97
CA GLU A 88 -12.25 3.15 -28.54
C GLU A 88 -13.51 3.92 -28.09
N GLU A 89 -14.62 3.79 -28.80
CA GLU A 89 -15.83 4.60 -28.57
C GLU A 89 -16.43 4.37 -27.19
N TYR A 90 -16.36 3.15 -26.68
CA TYR A 90 -16.90 2.72 -25.38
C TYR A 90 -15.84 2.43 -24.33
N GLY A 91 -14.57 2.27 -24.73
CA GLY A 91 -13.45 2.01 -23.84
C GLY A 91 -12.21 1.57 -24.61
N SER A 92 -11.05 1.87 -24.03
CA SER A 92 -9.74 1.51 -24.59
C SER A 92 -8.99 0.49 -23.74
N ALA A 93 -9.69 -0.23 -22.86
CA ALA A 93 -9.07 -1.25 -22.02
C ALA A 93 -8.44 -2.35 -22.90
N ARG A 94 -7.29 -2.82 -22.48
CA ARG A 94 -6.59 -3.96 -23.09
C ARG A 94 -5.63 -4.57 -22.07
N TRP A 95 -5.29 -5.80 -22.27
CA TRP A 95 -4.22 -6.44 -21.50
C TRP A 95 -2.85 -5.83 -21.84
N GLY A 96 -2.00 -5.78 -20.84
CA GLY A 96 -0.62 -5.32 -20.94
C GLY A 96 0.24 -6.27 -21.76
N LYS A 97 1.28 -5.70 -22.38
CA LYS A 97 2.31 -6.43 -23.13
C LYS A 97 3.65 -6.34 -22.39
N PRO A 98 4.62 -7.21 -22.68
CA PRO A 98 5.94 -7.16 -22.06
C PRO A 98 6.63 -5.78 -22.14
N GLU A 99 6.37 -5.02 -23.21
CA GLU A 99 6.93 -3.68 -23.39
C GLU A 99 6.36 -2.67 -22.39
N ASP A 100 5.12 -2.87 -21.94
CA ASP A 100 4.45 -1.96 -20.99
C ASP A 100 5.08 -2.04 -19.58
N ILE A 101 5.57 -3.22 -19.14
CA ILE A 101 6.18 -3.43 -17.82
C ILE A 101 7.71 -3.24 -17.81
N LYS A 102 8.39 -3.47 -18.94
CA LYS A 102 9.84 -3.44 -19.05
C LYS A 102 10.50 -2.19 -18.45
N PRO A 103 9.95 -0.95 -18.56
CA PRO A 103 10.55 0.25 -17.94
C PRO A 103 10.53 0.25 -16.41
N TYR A 104 9.76 -0.64 -15.77
CA TYR A 104 9.59 -0.75 -14.33
C TYR A 104 10.39 -1.90 -13.73
N MET A 105 11.08 -2.68 -14.55
CA MET A 105 11.88 -3.83 -14.13
C MET A 105 13.36 -3.44 -14.03
N ASP A 106 14.08 -4.08 -13.11
CA ASP A 106 15.54 -4.04 -13.07
C ASP A 106 16.09 -5.14 -13.96
N PRO A 107 17.16 -4.88 -14.74
CA PRO A 107 17.82 -5.92 -15.53
C PRO A 107 18.35 -7.09 -14.70
N GLU A 108 18.81 -6.79 -13.47
CA GLU A 108 19.23 -7.82 -12.53
C GLU A 108 18.01 -8.40 -11.81
N PHE A 109 17.78 -9.72 -11.99
CA PHE A 109 16.62 -10.40 -11.43
C PHE A 109 16.50 -10.24 -9.92
N SER A 110 17.63 -10.33 -9.20
CA SER A 110 17.67 -10.24 -7.73
C SER A 110 17.26 -8.87 -7.19
N ASN A 111 17.30 -7.81 -8.01
CA ASN A 111 16.93 -6.44 -7.62
C ASN A 111 15.45 -6.13 -7.85
N ASN A 112 14.63 -7.12 -8.06
CA ASN A 112 13.21 -6.96 -8.32
C ASN A 112 12.34 -7.57 -7.24
N VAL A 113 11.16 -6.97 -7.06
CA VAL A 113 10.00 -7.60 -6.44
C VAL A 113 9.35 -8.51 -7.47
N ILE A 114 9.13 -9.76 -7.12
CA ILE A 114 8.43 -10.73 -7.96
C ILE A 114 6.91 -10.51 -7.79
N LEU A 115 6.23 -10.21 -8.89
CA LEU A 115 4.79 -10.01 -8.92
C LEU A 115 4.07 -11.20 -9.56
N THR A 116 4.54 -11.62 -10.73
CA THR A 116 4.02 -12.75 -11.48
C THR A 116 5.17 -13.53 -12.13
N GLN A 117 4.88 -14.47 -13.03
CA GLN A 117 5.93 -15.22 -13.72
C GLN A 117 6.79 -14.34 -14.65
N THR A 118 6.25 -13.25 -15.16
CA THR A 118 6.87 -12.40 -16.18
C THR A 118 6.97 -10.93 -15.79
N GLU A 119 6.17 -10.47 -14.85
CA GLU A 119 6.15 -9.08 -14.41
C GLU A 119 6.87 -8.94 -13.07
N PHE A 120 7.84 -8.03 -13.04
CA PHE A 120 8.65 -7.70 -11.85
C PHE A 120 8.66 -6.18 -11.63
N LEU A 121 8.96 -5.76 -10.42
CA LEU A 121 9.07 -4.34 -10.07
C LEU A 121 10.45 -4.07 -9.45
N THR A 122 11.22 -3.18 -10.06
CA THR A 122 12.55 -2.80 -9.55
C THR A 122 12.52 -2.30 -8.11
N MET A 123 13.51 -2.69 -7.30
CA MET A 123 13.71 -2.13 -5.95
C MET A 123 14.27 -0.70 -6.00
N ASN A 124 14.76 -0.22 -7.14
CA ASN A 124 15.23 1.15 -7.26
C ASN A 124 14.09 2.15 -7.04
N SER A 125 14.16 2.90 -5.95
CA SER A 125 13.16 3.92 -5.59
C SER A 125 13.29 5.21 -6.41
N ARG A 126 14.44 5.42 -7.08
CA ARG A 126 14.74 6.61 -7.90
C ARG A 126 15.31 6.23 -9.27
N PRO A 127 14.45 5.75 -10.19
CA PRO A 127 14.88 5.49 -11.56
C PRO A 127 15.31 6.79 -12.26
N LYS A 128 16.19 6.69 -13.26
CA LYS A 128 16.67 7.84 -14.06
C LYS A 128 15.55 8.71 -14.61
N GLN A 129 14.39 8.11 -14.92
CA GLN A 129 13.19 8.82 -15.35
C GLN A 129 12.13 8.74 -14.23
N PRO A 130 11.83 9.86 -13.54
CA PRO A 130 10.89 9.88 -12.40
C PRO A 130 9.47 9.37 -12.72
N LYS A 131 9.02 9.45 -13.97
CA LYS A 131 7.72 8.92 -14.40
C LYS A 131 7.56 7.41 -14.18
N TYR A 132 8.66 6.66 -14.09
CA TYR A 132 8.67 5.23 -13.84
C TYR A 132 8.83 4.88 -12.35
N ALA A 133 9.00 5.87 -11.48
CA ALA A 133 9.08 5.63 -10.04
C ALA A 133 7.74 5.11 -9.51
N ARG A 134 7.77 3.95 -8.85
CA ARG A 134 6.61 3.36 -8.14
C ARG A 134 6.99 3.10 -6.70
N ASN A 135 6.00 3.18 -5.80
CA ASN A 135 6.21 2.68 -4.45
C ASN A 135 6.27 1.15 -4.47
N LYS A 136 6.74 0.55 -3.39
CA LYS A 136 6.84 -0.90 -3.24
C LYS A 136 5.73 -1.46 -2.34
N ASN A 137 4.71 -0.61 -2.05
CA ASN A 137 3.51 -1.07 -1.36
C ASN A 137 2.66 -1.86 -2.35
N ILE A 138 2.27 -3.04 -1.94
CA ILE A 138 1.57 -4.01 -2.80
C ILE A 138 0.35 -4.52 -2.04
N LEU A 139 -0.79 -4.49 -2.70
CA LEU A 139 -2.00 -5.15 -2.24
C LEU A 139 -2.09 -6.52 -2.91
N VAL A 140 -2.04 -7.58 -2.13
CA VAL A 140 -2.20 -8.96 -2.62
C VAL A 140 -3.52 -9.50 -2.12
N ILE A 141 -4.39 -9.91 -3.03
CA ILE A 141 -5.71 -10.44 -2.71
C ILE A 141 -5.82 -11.86 -3.24
N GLY A 142 -6.20 -12.77 -2.36
CA GLY A 142 -6.39 -14.16 -2.78
C GLY A 142 -7.14 -14.97 -1.73
N GLY A 143 -8.20 -15.63 -2.14
CA GLY A 143 -8.99 -16.49 -1.26
C GLY A 143 -8.17 -17.60 -0.59
N SER A 144 -8.78 -18.33 0.33
CA SER A 144 -8.11 -19.49 0.94
C SER A 144 -7.70 -20.48 -0.14
N GLY A 145 -6.47 -21.01 -0.05
CA GLY A 145 -5.90 -21.94 -1.05
C GLY A 145 -5.43 -21.29 -2.36
N SER A 146 -5.54 -19.95 -2.53
CA SER A 146 -5.05 -19.28 -3.75
C SER A 146 -3.53 -19.29 -3.90
N GLY A 147 -2.80 -19.68 -2.84
CA GLY A 147 -1.34 -19.82 -2.84
C GLY A 147 -0.58 -18.53 -2.57
N LYS A 148 -1.16 -17.56 -1.82
CA LYS A 148 -0.52 -16.29 -1.43
C LYS A 148 0.91 -16.47 -0.95
N THR A 149 1.11 -17.37 0.00
CA THR A 149 2.44 -17.67 0.58
C THR A 149 3.38 -18.29 -0.45
N ARG A 150 2.90 -19.26 -1.25
CA ARG A 150 3.70 -19.99 -2.23
C ARG A 150 4.11 -19.14 -3.43
N PHE A 151 3.18 -18.34 -3.97
CA PHE A 151 3.39 -17.61 -5.23
C PHE A 151 3.89 -16.18 -5.02
N PHE A 152 3.77 -15.62 -3.81
CA PHE A 152 4.18 -14.25 -3.53
C PHE A 152 5.16 -14.14 -2.36
N VAL A 153 4.84 -14.64 -1.15
CA VAL A 153 5.67 -14.42 0.04
C VAL A 153 7.04 -15.08 -0.10
N LYS A 154 7.08 -16.40 -0.32
CA LYS A 154 8.34 -17.15 -0.42
C LYS A 154 9.22 -16.70 -1.59
N PRO A 155 8.71 -16.48 -2.83
CA PRO A 155 9.54 -15.96 -3.92
C PRO A 155 10.21 -14.63 -3.59
N ASN A 156 9.49 -13.72 -2.91
CA ASN A 156 10.03 -12.44 -2.51
C ASN A 156 11.05 -12.52 -1.36
N LEU A 157 10.92 -13.49 -0.45
CA LEU A 157 11.95 -13.77 0.55
C LEU A 157 13.23 -14.32 -0.10
N MET A 158 13.10 -15.18 -1.11
CA MET A 158 14.25 -15.71 -1.84
C MET A 158 15.06 -14.65 -2.60
N GLN A 159 14.51 -13.47 -2.88
CA GLN A 159 15.24 -12.36 -3.48
C GLN A 159 16.37 -11.84 -2.57
N MET A 160 16.18 -11.82 -1.25
CA MET A 160 17.21 -11.48 -0.25
C MET A 160 17.85 -10.10 -0.43
N HIS A 161 17.14 -9.14 -1.01
CA HIS A 161 17.65 -7.79 -1.26
C HIS A 161 17.38 -6.79 -0.13
N SER A 162 16.51 -7.12 0.83
CA SER A 162 16.00 -6.23 1.88
C SER A 162 16.08 -6.91 3.25
N SER A 163 15.90 -6.16 4.32
CA SER A 163 15.40 -6.72 5.58
C SER A 163 13.92 -7.06 5.41
N TYR A 164 13.46 -8.09 6.10
CA TYR A 164 12.08 -8.56 6.00
C TYR A 164 11.41 -8.61 7.36
N VAL A 165 10.17 -8.14 7.41
CA VAL A 165 9.26 -8.38 8.54
C VAL A 165 8.08 -9.15 7.98
N VAL A 166 7.90 -10.38 8.42
CA VAL A 166 6.96 -11.33 7.83
C VAL A 166 5.93 -11.73 8.85
N THR A 167 4.66 -11.41 8.62
CA THR A 167 3.59 -12.11 9.35
C THR A 167 3.46 -13.51 8.79
N ASP A 168 3.57 -14.51 9.64
CA ASP A 168 3.60 -15.93 9.27
C ASP A 168 2.49 -16.69 10.03
N PRO A 169 1.26 -16.75 9.47
CA PRO A 169 0.20 -17.56 10.04
C PRO A 169 0.66 -19.03 10.08
N LYS A 170 0.77 -19.63 11.26
CA LYS A 170 1.25 -21.02 11.49
C LYS A 170 2.76 -21.22 11.64
N GLY A 171 3.62 -20.24 11.35
CA GLY A 171 5.08 -20.39 11.48
C GLY A 171 5.75 -21.22 10.39
N THR A 172 5.04 -21.53 9.31
CA THR A 172 5.57 -22.40 8.24
C THR A 172 6.62 -21.70 7.39
N VAL A 173 6.50 -20.39 7.18
CA VAL A 173 7.45 -19.63 6.36
C VAL A 173 8.81 -19.56 7.04
N LEU A 174 8.85 -19.36 8.36
CA LEU A 174 10.10 -19.41 9.14
C LEU A 174 10.79 -20.77 8.98
N VAL A 175 10.05 -21.86 9.19
CA VAL A 175 10.58 -23.24 9.10
C VAL A 175 11.13 -23.53 7.70
N GLU A 176 10.46 -23.06 6.66
CA GLU A 176 10.79 -23.37 5.27
C GLU A 176 11.88 -22.47 4.67
N CYS A 177 11.96 -21.19 5.09
CA CYS A 177 12.86 -20.21 4.51
C CYS A 177 13.99 -19.77 5.45
N GLY A 178 13.86 -19.98 6.76
CA GLY A 178 14.77 -19.45 7.77
C GLY A 178 16.23 -19.84 7.55
N LYS A 179 16.49 -21.12 7.23
CA LYS A 179 17.87 -21.60 6.99
C LYS A 179 18.53 -20.99 5.75
N MET A 180 17.75 -20.71 4.70
CA MET A 180 18.23 -19.99 3.52
C MET A 180 18.64 -18.57 3.88
N LEU A 181 17.82 -17.87 4.67
CA LEU A 181 18.08 -16.50 5.11
C LEU A 181 19.30 -16.45 6.04
N GLU A 182 19.41 -17.39 7.00
CA GLU A 182 20.57 -17.52 7.89
C GLU A 182 21.87 -17.68 7.09
N LYS A 183 21.91 -18.60 6.13
CA LYS A 183 23.04 -18.80 5.21
C LYS A 183 23.34 -17.55 4.36
N GLY A 184 22.34 -16.72 4.11
CA GLY A 184 22.47 -15.44 3.41
C GLY A 184 22.92 -14.28 4.29
N GLY A 185 23.30 -14.55 5.55
CA GLY A 185 23.82 -13.54 6.48
C GLY A 185 22.74 -12.71 7.18
N TYR A 186 21.50 -13.20 7.21
CA TYR A 186 20.42 -12.53 7.95
C TYR A 186 20.48 -12.84 9.44
N VAL A 187 20.21 -11.83 10.25
CA VAL A 187 19.84 -12.03 11.65
C VAL A 187 18.38 -12.45 11.68
N ILE A 188 18.11 -13.64 12.22
CA ILE A 188 16.73 -14.16 12.34
C ILE A 188 16.17 -13.78 13.69
N LYS A 189 14.97 -13.20 13.69
CA LYS A 189 14.18 -12.86 14.89
C LYS A 189 12.80 -13.51 14.75
N SER A 190 12.20 -13.89 15.87
CA SER A 190 10.86 -14.51 15.88
C SER A 190 10.05 -14.06 17.08
N LEU A 191 8.91 -13.44 16.84
CA LEU A 191 7.83 -13.23 17.81
C LEU A 191 6.75 -14.28 17.53
N ASN A 192 6.49 -15.17 18.48
CA ASN A 192 5.54 -16.28 18.28
C ASN A 192 4.44 -16.21 19.34
N THR A 193 3.22 -15.84 18.94
CA THR A 193 2.05 -15.77 19.82
C THR A 193 1.26 -17.08 19.89
N ILE A 194 1.63 -18.10 19.12
CA ILE A 194 1.05 -19.45 19.19
C ILE A 194 1.78 -20.31 20.23
N ASN A 195 3.11 -20.22 20.25
CA ASN A 195 3.96 -20.96 21.16
C ASN A 195 5.05 -20.05 21.69
N PHE A 196 4.82 -19.51 22.88
CA PHE A 196 5.70 -18.54 23.52
C PHE A 196 7.12 -19.07 23.77
N ARG A 197 7.31 -20.37 23.99
CA ARG A 197 8.63 -20.97 24.16
C ARG A 197 9.51 -20.86 22.92
N LYS A 198 8.90 -20.79 21.73
CA LYS A 198 9.59 -20.60 20.43
C LYS A 198 9.73 -19.13 20.04
N SER A 199 9.37 -18.23 20.93
CA SER A 199 9.49 -16.79 20.73
C SER A 199 10.77 -16.25 21.33
N MET A 200 11.29 -15.17 20.74
CA MET A 200 12.20 -14.25 21.40
C MET A 200 11.39 -13.26 22.25
N HIS A 201 11.99 -12.72 23.29
CA HIS A 201 11.34 -11.77 24.17
C HIS A 201 11.14 -10.42 23.49
N TYR A 202 10.00 -9.81 23.78
CA TYR A 202 9.63 -8.50 23.27
C TYR A 202 9.05 -7.64 24.38
N ASN A 203 9.75 -6.57 24.74
CA ASN A 203 9.29 -5.63 25.76
C ASN A 203 8.99 -4.26 25.14
N PRO A 204 7.72 -3.84 25.06
CA PRO A 204 7.35 -2.53 24.53
C PRO A 204 7.95 -1.34 25.28
N PHE A 205 8.27 -1.48 26.56
CA PHE A 205 8.89 -0.39 27.34
C PHE A 205 10.30 -0.06 26.86
N SER A 206 11.03 -1.02 26.31
CA SER A 206 12.38 -0.82 25.73
C SER A 206 12.39 0.16 24.55
N TYR A 207 11.23 0.43 23.96
CA TYR A 207 11.07 1.31 22.79
C TYR A 207 10.41 2.65 23.11
N ILE A 208 10.18 2.96 24.39
CA ILE A 208 9.69 4.26 24.82
C ILE A 208 10.90 5.20 24.91
N ARG A 209 10.94 6.22 24.10
CA ARG A 209 11.99 7.25 24.06
C ARG A 209 11.51 8.62 24.52
N SER A 210 10.20 8.79 24.56
CA SER A 210 9.55 10.06 24.90
C SER A 210 8.13 9.83 25.42
N GLU A 211 7.57 10.85 26.08
CA GLU A 211 6.16 10.88 26.49
C GLU A 211 5.18 10.63 25.35
N LYS A 212 5.57 11.04 24.12
CA LYS A 212 4.76 10.77 22.91
C LYS A 212 4.62 9.27 22.65
N ASP A 213 5.66 8.49 22.95
CA ASP A 213 5.64 7.05 22.71
C ASP A 213 4.78 6.34 23.75
N ILE A 214 4.73 6.86 25.00
CA ILE A 214 3.78 6.41 26.02
C ILE A 214 2.33 6.59 25.50
N LEU A 215 2.00 7.77 24.98
CA LEU A 215 0.67 8.05 24.42
C LEU A 215 0.33 7.13 23.23
N LYS A 216 1.31 6.83 22.37
CA LYS A 216 1.12 5.90 21.24
C LYS A 216 0.88 4.47 21.73
N LEU A 217 1.66 4.00 22.70
CA LEU A 217 1.52 2.68 23.31
C LEU A 217 0.13 2.52 23.94
N VAL A 218 -0.26 3.45 24.82
CA VAL A 218 -1.59 3.45 25.46
C VAL A 218 -2.70 3.45 24.41
N ASN A 219 -2.61 4.28 23.38
CA ASN A 219 -3.63 4.30 22.32
C ASN A 219 -3.71 2.97 21.58
N THR A 220 -2.58 2.31 21.31
CA THR A 220 -2.55 1.02 20.61
C THR A 220 -3.17 -0.09 21.48
N ILE A 221 -2.88 -0.11 22.79
CA ILE A 221 -3.52 -1.03 23.75
C ILE A 221 -5.03 -0.85 23.70
N ILE A 222 -5.51 0.38 23.92
CA ILE A 222 -6.95 0.68 23.99
C ILE A 222 -7.68 0.30 22.71
N VAL A 223 -7.10 0.57 21.55
CA VAL A 223 -7.74 0.28 20.25
C VAL A 223 -7.87 -1.23 20.01
N ASN A 224 -6.90 -2.03 20.44
CA ASN A 224 -6.82 -3.45 20.15
C ASN A 224 -7.36 -4.36 21.28
N THR A 225 -7.77 -3.80 22.41
CA THR A 225 -8.39 -4.52 23.53
C THR A 225 -9.84 -4.13 23.77
N LYS A 226 -10.50 -3.56 22.76
CA LYS A 226 -11.95 -3.29 22.80
C LYS A 226 -12.71 -4.59 22.62
N GLY A 227 -13.71 -4.84 23.49
CA GLY A 227 -14.65 -5.94 23.31
C GLY A 227 -15.60 -5.70 22.12
N ASP A 228 -16.17 -6.76 21.56
CA ASP A 228 -17.05 -6.75 20.38
C ASP A 228 -18.33 -5.89 20.50
N GLY A 229 -18.65 -5.41 21.71
CA GLY A 229 -19.84 -4.61 22.00
C GLY A 229 -19.67 -3.09 21.94
N ASP A 230 -18.46 -2.59 21.83
CA ASP A 230 -18.15 -1.17 22.03
C ASP A 230 -18.34 -0.37 20.72
N LYS A 231 -19.60 -0.09 20.37
CA LYS A 231 -19.98 0.72 19.19
C LYS A 231 -19.94 2.24 19.43
N SER A 232 -19.75 2.68 20.66
CA SER A 232 -19.71 4.10 20.99
C SER A 232 -18.33 4.71 20.70
N GLY A 233 -18.33 5.96 20.20
CA GLY A 233 -17.11 6.75 20.01
C GLY A 233 -16.34 6.93 21.33
N GLU A 234 -15.30 7.78 21.34
CA GLU A 234 -14.48 8.06 22.53
C GLU A 234 -15.38 8.41 23.72
N ASP A 235 -15.80 7.40 24.47
CA ASP A 235 -16.61 7.54 25.66
C ASP A 235 -15.73 8.05 26.82
N PHE A 236 -16.37 8.63 27.79
CA PHE A 236 -15.73 9.08 29.04
C PHE A 236 -14.83 8.01 29.64
N TRP A 237 -15.28 6.75 29.67
CA TRP A 237 -14.54 5.60 30.20
C TRP A 237 -13.20 5.39 29.50
N VAL A 238 -13.20 5.37 28.17
CA VAL A 238 -11.97 5.23 27.36
C VAL A 238 -10.98 6.36 27.61
N LYS A 239 -11.49 7.59 27.77
CA LYS A 239 -10.62 8.74 28.08
C LYS A 239 -10.01 8.62 29.47
N ALA A 240 -10.79 8.17 30.46
CA ALA A 240 -10.32 7.96 31.82
C ALA A 240 -9.30 6.80 31.91
N GLU A 241 -9.56 5.69 31.23
CA GLU A 241 -8.61 4.58 31.10
C GLU A 241 -7.28 5.04 30.48
N LYS A 242 -7.34 5.83 29.38
CA LYS A 242 -6.12 6.40 28.78
C LYS A 242 -5.32 7.25 29.75
N LEU A 243 -5.97 8.08 30.56
CA LEU A 243 -5.30 8.89 31.57
C LEU A 243 -4.60 8.01 32.61
N TYR A 244 -5.29 6.98 33.09
CA TYR A 244 -4.75 6.08 34.10
C TYR A 244 -3.57 5.26 33.57
N TYR A 245 -3.70 4.60 32.40
CA TYR A 245 -2.58 3.89 31.78
C TYR A 245 -1.40 4.83 31.49
N THR A 246 -1.66 6.04 31.02
CA THR A 246 -0.60 7.02 30.74
C THR A 246 0.13 7.43 32.02
N ALA A 247 -0.58 7.55 33.13
CA ALA A 247 0.02 7.84 34.43
C ALA A 247 0.91 6.69 34.91
N LEU A 248 0.40 5.46 34.91
CA LEU A 248 1.15 4.29 35.40
C LEU A 248 2.36 3.97 34.51
N ILE A 249 2.19 3.92 33.20
CA ILE A 249 3.30 3.66 32.24
C ILE A 249 4.32 4.81 32.31
N GLY A 250 3.87 6.04 32.49
CA GLY A 250 4.74 7.19 32.69
C GLY A 250 5.54 7.07 33.98
N TYR A 251 4.91 6.66 35.11
CA TYR A 251 5.60 6.41 36.35
C TYR A 251 6.67 5.33 36.22
N ILE A 252 6.31 4.17 35.66
CA ILE A 252 7.24 3.05 35.44
C ILE A 252 8.42 3.49 34.57
N TRP A 253 8.17 4.21 33.48
CA TRP A 253 9.23 4.61 32.56
C TRP A 253 10.25 5.58 33.16
N TYR A 254 9.79 6.52 34.01
CA TYR A 254 10.65 7.52 34.64
C TYR A 254 11.32 7.00 35.92
N GLU A 255 10.55 6.32 36.78
CA GLU A 255 10.94 6.07 38.19
C GLU A 255 11.38 4.63 38.46
N ALA A 256 10.90 3.64 37.66
CA ALA A 256 11.24 2.25 37.91
C ALA A 256 12.66 1.91 37.42
N PRO A 257 13.37 0.97 38.06
CA PRO A 257 14.61 0.42 37.56
C PRO A 257 14.37 -0.36 36.25
N ASP A 258 15.41 -0.51 35.42
CA ASP A 258 15.24 -1.04 34.07
C ASP A 258 14.61 -2.44 33.99
N HIS A 259 14.88 -3.30 34.95
CA HIS A 259 14.32 -4.66 35.04
C HIS A 259 12.82 -4.69 35.40
N GLU A 260 12.28 -3.60 35.95
CA GLU A 260 10.87 -3.45 36.30
C GLU A 260 10.08 -2.67 35.19
N LYS A 261 10.76 -2.16 34.19
CA LYS A 261 10.09 -1.46 33.05
C LYS A 261 9.44 -2.48 32.11
N ASN A 262 8.31 -3.05 32.55
CA ASN A 262 7.58 -4.08 31.81
C ASN A 262 6.09 -4.12 32.16
N PHE A 263 5.34 -4.98 31.51
CA PHE A 263 3.90 -5.15 31.74
C PHE A 263 3.58 -5.85 33.09
N THR A 264 4.50 -6.63 33.64
CA THR A 264 4.28 -7.25 34.95
C THR A 264 4.14 -6.17 36.03
N THR A 265 5.05 -5.20 36.05
CA THR A 265 4.98 -4.05 36.97
C THR A 265 3.70 -3.22 36.78
N LEU A 266 3.30 -3.01 35.49
CA LEU A 266 2.04 -2.32 35.22
C LEU A 266 0.84 -3.04 35.81
N LEU A 267 0.77 -4.37 35.70
CA LEU A 267 -0.30 -5.18 36.29
C LEU A 267 -0.27 -5.15 37.82
N GLU A 268 0.91 -5.24 38.43
CA GLU A 268 1.07 -5.15 39.88
C GLU A 268 0.57 -3.81 40.40
N MET A 269 0.88 -2.70 39.72
CA MET A 269 0.35 -1.38 40.05
C MET A 269 -1.18 -1.32 39.91
N ILE A 270 -1.75 -1.88 38.83
CA ILE A 270 -3.21 -1.93 38.65
C ILE A 270 -3.86 -2.76 39.75
N ASN A 271 -3.30 -3.92 40.11
CA ASN A 271 -3.80 -4.79 41.17
C ASN A 271 -3.66 -4.16 42.56
N ALA A 272 -2.64 -3.34 42.80
CA ALA A 272 -2.45 -2.59 44.02
C ALA A 272 -3.36 -1.35 44.13
N SER A 273 -4.02 -0.98 43.02
CA SER A 273 -4.95 0.16 42.96
C SER A 273 -6.33 -0.29 43.41
N GLU A 274 -6.71 0.08 44.62
CA GLU A 274 -8.06 -0.13 45.16
C GLU A 274 -8.81 1.21 45.26
N ALA A 275 -10.08 1.21 44.90
CA ALA A 275 -10.97 2.35 45.15
C ALA A 275 -12.11 1.91 46.06
N ARG A 276 -12.31 2.60 47.19
CA ARG A 276 -13.40 2.37 48.11
C ARG A 276 -14.55 3.33 47.86
N GLU A 277 -15.75 2.82 47.90
CA GLU A 277 -16.97 3.61 47.67
C GLU A 277 -17.40 4.38 48.93
N ASP A 278 -17.06 3.85 50.09
CA ASP A 278 -17.45 4.30 51.40
C ASP A 278 -16.44 5.25 52.08
N ASP A 279 -15.24 5.35 51.50
CA ASP A 279 -14.18 6.21 52.06
C ASP A 279 -13.39 6.88 50.92
N GLU A 280 -13.75 8.14 50.62
CA GLU A 280 -13.09 8.98 49.60
C GLU A 280 -11.68 9.41 50.03
N THR A 281 -11.33 9.29 51.31
CA THR A 281 -10.01 9.65 51.84
C THR A 281 -9.02 8.49 51.81
N PHE A 282 -9.50 7.29 51.47
CA PHE A 282 -8.68 6.09 51.37
C PHE A 282 -7.58 6.25 50.31
N LYS A 283 -6.35 6.00 50.71
CA LYS A 283 -5.18 5.97 49.84
C LYS A 283 -4.67 4.55 49.65
N ASN A 284 -4.69 4.06 48.46
CA ASN A 284 -4.06 2.79 48.09
C ASN A 284 -2.53 2.96 47.93
N PRO A 285 -1.74 1.87 47.83
CA PRO A 285 -0.28 1.96 47.67
C PRO A 285 0.16 2.83 46.45
N VAL A 286 -0.56 2.78 45.36
CA VAL A 286 -0.24 3.59 44.16
C VAL A 286 -0.51 5.07 44.41
N ASP A 287 -1.58 5.42 45.15
CA ASP A 287 -1.81 6.80 45.58
C ASP A 287 -0.63 7.35 46.38
N VAL A 288 -0.08 6.55 47.32
CA VAL A 288 1.07 6.96 48.12
C VAL A 288 2.30 7.21 47.22
N MET A 289 2.58 6.31 46.28
CA MET A 289 3.69 6.46 45.31
C MET A 289 3.57 7.77 44.51
N PHE A 290 2.35 8.10 44.03
CA PHE A 290 2.12 9.32 43.30
C PHE A 290 2.16 10.57 44.18
N ASP A 291 1.72 10.52 45.43
CA ASP A 291 1.85 11.63 46.38
C ASP A 291 3.32 11.94 46.70
N GLU A 292 4.16 10.92 46.88
CA GLU A 292 5.61 11.08 47.05
C GLU A 292 6.27 11.71 45.82
N LEU A 293 5.90 11.24 44.63
CA LEU A 293 6.40 11.81 43.38
C LEU A 293 5.93 13.27 43.21
N GLU A 294 4.67 13.56 43.52
CA GLU A 294 4.10 14.90 43.47
C GLU A 294 4.77 15.88 44.44
N ALA A 295 5.12 15.40 45.64
CA ALA A 295 5.85 16.19 46.64
C ALA A 295 7.27 16.55 46.15
N ARG A 296 7.89 15.67 45.35
CA ARG A 296 9.22 15.86 44.78
C ARG A 296 9.19 16.69 43.50
N ASP A 297 8.27 16.39 42.58
CA ASP A 297 8.09 17.06 41.29
C ASP A 297 6.59 17.22 40.95
N PRO A 298 5.96 18.35 41.33
CA PRO A 298 4.56 18.62 41.05
C PRO A 298 4.23 18.73 39.55
N ASP A 299 5.23 18.98 38.74
CA ASP A 299 5.09 19.16 37.28
C ASP A 299 5.37 17.87 36.48
N HIS A 300 5.70 16.79 37.16
CA HIS A 300 6.00 15.50 36.55
C HIS A 300 4.88 15.03 35.63
N PHE A 301 5.24 14.51 34.45
CA PHE A 301 4.28 14.06 33.43
C PHE A 301 3.25 13.06 33.98
N ALA A 302 3.72 12.03 34.67
CA ALA A 302 2.86 10.98 35.21
C ALA A 302 1.90 11.54 36.29
N VAL A 303 2.38 12.43 37.17
CA VAL A 303 1.57 13.11 38.20
C VAL A 303 0.44 13.90 37.56
N LYS A 304 0.74 14.69 36.52
CA LYS A 304 -0.28 15.45 35.78
C LYS A 304 -1.39 14.56 35.19
N GLN A 305 -1.06 13.36 34.71
CA GLN A 305 -2.07 12.42 34.19
C GLN A 305 -2.85 11.77 35.35
N TYR A 306 -2.17 11.39 36.43
CA TYR A 306 -2.79 10.78 37.59
C TYR A 306 -3.78 11.72 38.27
N ARG A 307 -3.43 12.99 38.49
CA ARG A 307 -4.34 14.03 39.01
C ARG A 307 -5.64 14.11 38.23
N LYS A 308 -5.56 14.07 36.88
CA LYS A 308 -6.75 14.09 36.01
C LYS A 308 -7.61 12.85 36.17
N TYR A 309 -6.99 11.67 36.33
CA TYR A 309 -7.69 10.43 36.62
C TYR A 309 -8.40 10.49 37.98
N LYS A 310 -7.72 11.01 39.02
CA LYS A 310 -8.26 11.13 40.39
C LYS A 310 -9.43 12.11 40.54
N LEU A 311 -9.78 12.87 39.47
CA LEU A 311 -11.04 13.60 39.43
C LEU A 311 -12.27 12.68 39.36
N ALA A 312 -12.08 11.41 38.98
CA ALA A 312 -13.09 10.38 39.09
C ALA A 312 -13.08 9.83 40.54
N ALA A 313 -14.21 9.86 41.22
CA ALA A 313 -14.36 9.41 42.60
C ALA A 313 -15.28 8.19 42.74
N GLY A 314 -15.14 7.46 43.84
CA GLY A 314 -16.04 6.40 44.24
C GLY A 314 -16.29 5.32 43.18
N LYS A 315 -17.56 5.08 42.86
CA LYS A 315 -18.00 4.07 41.85
C LYS A 315 -17.37 4.25 40.50
N THR A 316 -17.15 5.51 40.07
CA THR A 316 -16.54 5.82 38.77
C THR A 316 -15.09 5.34 38.73
N ALA A 317 -14.30 5.65 39.73
CA ALA A 317 -12.90 5.20 39.82
C ALA A 317 -12.80 3.68 39.83
N LYS A 318 -13.66 3.00 40.64
CA LYS A 318 -13.72 1.52 40.67
C LYS A 318 -14.06 0.91 39.33
N SER A 319 -15.01 1.48 38.60
CA SER A 319 -15.39 1.01 37.25
C SER A 319 -14.25 1.17 36.24
N ILE A 320 -13.49 2.28 36.30
CA ILE A 320 -12.30 2.50 35.47
C ILE A 320 -11.23 1.43 35.77
N LEU A 321 -10.94 1.17 37.03
CA LEU A 321 -9.95 0.15 37.45
C LEU A 321 -10.35 -1.24 36.96
N ILE A 322 -11.62 -1.63 37.13
CA ILE A 322 -12.13 -2.92 36.61
C ILE A 322 -11.95 -3.01 35.11
N SER A 323 -12.27 -1.95 34.38
CA SER A 323 -12.13 -1.92 32.91
C SER A 323 -10.66 -2.03 32.49
N CYS A 324 -9.76 -1.32 33.18
CA CYS A 324 -8.32 -1.42 32.94
C CYS A 324 -7.79 -2.84 33.20
N GLY A 325 -8.16 -3.46 34.33
CA GLY A 325 -7.78 -4.84 34.64
C GLY A 325 -8.30 -5.83 33.59
N ALA A 326 -9.56 -5.69 33.19
CA ALA A 326 -10.17 -6.57 32.18
C ALA A 326 -9.47 -6.50 30.82
N ARG A 327 -9.00 -5.31 30.38
CA ARG A 327 -8.25 -5.17 29.12
C ARG A 327 -6.90 -5.88 29.15
N LEU A 328 -6.27 -5.97 30.29
CA LEU A 328 -4.97 -6.63 30.45
C LEU A 328 -5.08 -8.07 30.99
N ALA A 329 -6.30 -8.62 31.09
CA ALA A 329 -6.52 -10.00 31.53
C ALA A 329 -5.66 -11.05 30.78
N PRO A 330 -5.34 -10.93 29.47
CA PRO A 330 -4.42 -11.86 28.83
C PRO A 330 -3.04 -11.96 29.49
N PHE A 331 -2.60 -10.92 30.22
CA PHE A 331 -1.34 -10.93 30.97
C PHE A 331 -1.40 -11.74 32.31
N ASP A 332 -2.55 -12.29 32.68
CA ASP A 332 -2.62 -13.28 33.73
C ASP A 332 -1.91 -14.59 33.35
N ILE A 333 -1.67 -14.79 32.06
CA ILE A 333 -0.88 -15.91 31.51
C ILE A 333 0.60 -15.65 31.81
N ALA A 334 1.22 -16.53 32.60
CA ALA A 334 2.60 -16.38 33.04
C ALA A 334 3.59 -16.35 31.87
N GLU A 335 3.39 -17.21 30.87
CA GLU A 335 4.25 -17.27 29.69
C GLU A 335 4.20 -15.98 28.85
N LEU A 336 3.06 -15.26 28.83
CA LEU A 336 2.98 -13.96 28.16
C LEU A 336 3.74 -12.88 28.95
N ARG A 337 3.64 -12.87 30.26
CA ARG A 337 4.43 -11.95 31.12
C ARG A 337 5.93 -12.17 30.95
N GLU A 338 6.36 -13.43 30.91
CA GLU A 338 7.76 -13.79 30.67
C GLU A 338 8.20 -13.32 29.29
N LEU A 339 7.40 -13.58 28.24
CA LEU A 339 7.68 -13.12 26.87
C LEU A 339 7.93 -11.61 26.81
N MET A 340 7.20 -10.82 27.60
CA MET A 340 7.24 -9.36 27.56
C MET A 340 8.04 -8.73 28.72
N SER A 341 8.87 -9.49 29.41
CA SER A 341 9.67 -9.03 30.53
C SER A 341 10.92 -8.24 30.14
N TYR A 342 11.61 -8.64 29.08
CA TYR A 342 12.78 -7.95 28.50
C TYR A 342 12.76 -8.03 26.97
N ASP A 343 13.73 -7.41 26.29
CA ASP A 343 13.72 -7.30 24.83
C ASP A 343 14.89 -8.02 24.18
N GLU A 344 14.58 -8.85 23.16
CA GLU A 344 15.52 -9.48 22.24
C GLU A 344 15.29 -9.06 20.79
N MET A 345 14.22 -8.28 20.50
CA MET A 345 13.79 -7.99 19.13
C MET A 345 14.67 -6.94 18.46
N GLU A 346 15.22 -5.97 19.20
CA GLU A 346 16.03 -4.88 18.66
C GLU A 346 15.38 -4.26 17.40
N LEU A 347 14.08 -3.90 17.51
CA LEU A 347 13.26 -3.45 16.36
C LEU A 347 13.88 -2.27 15.61
N ASP A 348 14.59 -1.42 16.33
CA ASP A 348 15.25 -0.23 15.79
C ASP A 348 16.48 -0.53 14.94
N THR A 349 16.98 -1.78 14.94
CA THR A 349 18.16 -2.19 14.15
C THR A 349 17.79 -2.84 12.81
N ILE A 350 16.51 -3.11 12.56
CA ILE A 350 16.05 -3.85 11.36
C ILE A 350 16.41 -3.11 10.06
N GLY A 351 16.48 -1.78 10.09
CA GLY A 351 16.90 -0.96 8.95
C GLY A 351 18.41 -0.77 8.79
N ASP A 352 19.22 -1.22 9.76
CA ASP A 352 20.68 -1.02 9.75
C ASP A 352 21.42 -2.19 9.11
N ARG A 353 20.93 -3.39 9.32
CA ARG A 353 21.52 -4.66 8.85
C ARG A 353 20.44 -5.60 8.36
N LYS A 354 20.83 -6.53 7.48
CA LYS A 354 19.89 -7.54 6.97
C LYS A 354 19.32 -8.40 8.11
N THR A 355 18.07 -8.15 8.44
CA THR A 355 17.31 -8.84 9.48
C THR A 355 16.05 -9.44 8.89
N ALA A 356 15.66 -10.62 9.35
CA ALA A 356 14.37 -11.23 9.03
C ALA A 356 13.62 -11.50 10.34
N LEU A 357 12.61 -10.68 10.60
CA LEU A 357 11.71 -10.83 11.74
C LEU A 357 10.45 -11.60 11.28
N PHE A 358 10.20 -12.73 11.90
CA PHE A 358 8.99 -13.52 11.69
C PHE A 358 8.02 -13.31 12.85
N VAL A 359 6.83 -12.83 12.52
CA VAL A 359 5.75 -12.60 13.48
C VAL A 359 4.72 -13.70 13.27
N ILE A 360 4.79 -14.71 14.12
CA ILE A 360 3.96 -15.92 14.03
C ILE A 360 2.69 -15.68 14.83
N ILE A 361 1.55 -15.70 14.14
CA ILE A 361 0.22 -15.43 14.69
C ILE A 361 -0.72 -16.59 14.43
N SER A 362 -1.76 -16.70 15.24
CA SER A 362 -2.84 -17.66 14.98
C SER A 362 -3.75 -17.18 13.84
N ASP A 363 -4.25 -18.11 13.03
CA ASP A 363 -5.29 -17.86 12.02
C ASP A 363 -6.70 -18.04 12.59
N THR A 364 -6.85 -18.57 13.81
CA THR A 364 -8.12 -18.92 14.44
C THR A 364 -8.37 -18.24 15.79
N ASP A 365 -7.35 -17.65 16.39
CA ASP A 365 -7.40 -17.02 17.72
C ASP A 365 -6.76 -15.63 17.68
N ASP A 366 -7.51 -14.61 18.08
CA ASP A 366 -7.12 -13.21 18.07
C ASP A 366 -6.73 -12.65 19.45
N THR A 367 -6.74 -13.50 20.48
CA THR A 367 -6.48 -13.13 21.90
C THR A 367 -5.21 -12.30 22.08
N PHE A 368 -4.14 -12.62 21.32
CA PHE A 368 -2.83 -11.97 21.43
C PHE A 368 -2.53 -10.98 20.28
N ASN A 369 -3.50 -10.67 19.44
CA ASN A 369 -3.30 -9.74 18.31
C ASN A 369 -2.91 -8.33 18.75
N PHE A 370 -3.30 -7.92 19.97
CA PHE A 370 -2.89 -6.63 20.53
C PHE A 370 -1.36 -6.52 20.72
N VAL A 371 -0.68 -7.61 21.10
CA VAL A 371 0.79 -7.65 21.20
C VAL A 371 1.43 -7.39 19.85
N VAL A 372 0.89 -8.04 18.82
CA VAL A 372 1.36 -7.90 17.43
C VAL A 372 1.12 -6.48 16.91
N ALA A 373 -0.05 -5.91 17.20
CA ALA A 373 -0.37 -4.53 16.81
C ALA A 373 0.54 -3.51 17.51
N ILE A 374 0.88 -3.72 18.79
CA ILE A 374 1.85 -2.89 19.52
C ILE A 374 3.22 -2.96 18.84
N MET A 375 3.70 -4.18 18.55
CA MET A 375 5.00 -4.40 17.94
C MET A 375 5.09 -3.71 16.55
N TYR A 376 4.08 -3.88 15.68
CA TYR A 376 4.08 -3.22 14.38
C TYR A 376 3.97 -1.69 14.49
N SER A 377 3.16 -1.18 15.43
CA SER A 377 3.06 0.25 15.68
C SER A 377 4.40 0.85 16.10
N GLN A 378 5.12 0.17 17.03
CA GLN A 378 6.45 0.59 17.46
C GLN A 378 7.48 0.45 16.34
N LEU A 379 7.52 -0.67 15.63
CA LEU A 379 8.42 -0.92 14.53
C LEU A 379 8.36 0.20 13.48
N PHE A 380 7.17 0.51 12.98
CA PHE A 380 7.04 1.56 11.96
C PHE A 380 7.45 2.94 12.45
N ASN A 381 7.08 3.30 13.70
CA ASN A 381 7.50 4.56 14.29
C ASN A 381 9.03 4.64 14.44
N LEU A 382 9.64 3.59 15.01
CA LEU A 382 11.09 3.53 15.22
C LEU A 382 11.88 3.62 13.92
N LEU A 383 11.46 2.89 12.89
CA LEU A 383 12.11 2.90 11.59
C LEU A 383 11.96 4.27 10.89
N CYS A 384 10.79 4.91 11.02
CA CYS A 384 10.58 6.24 10.47
C CYS A 384 11.42 7.30 11.18
N ASP A 385 11.39 7.31 12.51
CA ASP A 385 12.14 8.26 13.33
C ASP A 385 13.66 8.08 13.07
N LYS A 386 14.14 6.83 13.03
CA LYS A 386 15.55 6.53 12.75
C LYS A 386 15.97 6.93 11.33
N ALA A 387 15.11 6.70 10.34
CA ALA A 387 15.38 7.14 8.98
C ALA A 387 15.53 8.67 8.91
N ASP A 388 14.65 9.41 9.59
CA ASP A 388 14.64 10.86 9.56
C ASP A 388 15.78 11.46 10.40
N ASP A 389 15.97 11.00 11.63
CA ASP A 389 16.88 11.63 12.60
C ASP A 389 18.33 11.16 12.46
N VAL A 390 18.57 9.89 12.06
CA VAL A 390 19.91 9.30 11.99
C VAL A 390 20.43 9.23 10.55
N TYR A 391 19.56 8.88 9.59
CA TYR A 391 19.97 8.58 8.21
C TYR A 391 19.50 9.60 7.17
N ASN A 392 19.21 10.83 7.56
CA ASN A 392 18.83 11.91 6.65
C ASN A 392 17.67 11.53 5.71
N GLY A 393 16.67 10.86 6.25
CA GLY A 393 15.42 10.50 5.57
C GLY A 393 15.39 9.12 4.91
N ARG A 394 16.43 8.26 5.08
CA ARG A 394 16.48 6.94 4.44
C ARG A 394 17.25 5.91 5.23
N LEU A 395 16.66 4.75 5.42
CA LEU A 395 17.35 3.60 5.99
C LEU A 395 18.43 3.08 5.04
N PRO A 396 19.57 2.61 5.55
CA PRO A 396 20.65 2.03 4.75
C PRO A 396 20.24 0.69 4.12
N VAL A 397 19.38 -0.10 4.79
CA VAL A 397 18.81 -1.34 4.26
C VAL A 397 17.30 -1.15 4.10
N HIS A 398 16.78 -1.41 2.90
CA HIS A 398 15.34 -1.36 2.66
C HIS A 398 14.62 -2.38 3.54
N VAL A 399 13.51 -1.99 4.18
CA VAL A 399 12.70 -2.88 5.02
C VAL A 399 11.40 -3.21 4.31
N ARG A 400 11.18 -4.49 4.00
CA ARG A 400 9.94 -5.00 3.42
C ARG A 400 9.11 -5.73 4.45
N CYS A 401 7.92 -5.19 4.72
CA CYS A 401 6.92 -5.84 5.54
C CYS A 401 6.00 -6.68 4.65
N LEU A 402 6.06 -8.01 4.77
CA LEU A 402 5.19 -8.97 4.10
C LEU A 402 4.10 -9.38 5.10
N LEU A 403 2.97 -8.68 5.07
CA LEU A 403 1.93 -8.76 6.08
C LEU A 403 0.86 -9.79 5.64
N ASP A 404 1.20 -11.09 5.75
CA ASP A 404 0.24 -12.16 5.42
C ASP A 404 -0.87 -12.22 6.47
N GLU A 405 -2.09 -12.45 6.03
CA GLU A 405 -3.32 -12.35 6.84
C GLU A 405 -3.39 -11.03 7.63
N PHE A 406 -3.19 -9.90 6.94
CA PHE A 406 -3.12 -8.56 7.54
C PHE A 406 -4.30 -8.23 8.47
N ALA A 407 -5.47 -8.79 8.20
CA ALA A 407 -6.64 -8.64 9.05
C ALA A 407 -6.44 -9.20 10.48
N ASN A 408 -5.54 -10.16 10.66
CA ASN A 408 -5.29 -10.80 11.96
C ASN A 408 -4.18 -10.12 12.76
N ILE A 409 -3.56 -9.06 12.25
CA ILE A 409 -2.52 -8.30 12.98
C ILE A 409 -3.12 -7.42 14.09
N GLY A 410 -4.43 -7.14 14.02
CA GLY A 410 -5.07 -6.08 14.78
C GLY A 410 -4.97 -4.73 14.07
N GLN A 411 -5.46 -3.69 14.71
CA GLN A 411 -5.46 -2.35 14.13
C GLN A 411 -4.16 -1.60 14.47
N ILE A 412 -3.34 -1.31 13.46
CA ILE A 412 -2.20 -0.40 13.59
C ILE A 412 -2.73 1.04 13.52
N PRO A 413 -2.66 1.83 14.61
CA PRO A 413 -3.23 3.18 14.62
C PRO A 413 -2.60 4.08 13.55
N LYS A 414 -3.44 4.82 12.79
CA LYS A 414 -3.01 5.75 11.73
C LYS A 414 -2.21 5.09 10.60
N PHE A 415 -2.44 3.82 10.34
CA PHE A 415 -1.75 3.08 9.27
C PHE A 415 -2.00 3.69 7.88
N ASP A 416 -3.17 4.30 7.64
CA ASP A 416 -3.50 5.06 6.44
C ASP A 416 -2.52 6.20 6.15
N LYS A 417 -2.11 6.94 7.17
CA LYS A 417 -1.10 8.01 7.07
C LYS A 417 0.30 7.45 6.92
N LEU A 418 0.59 6.39 7.67
CA LEU A 418 1.89 5.75 7.70
C LEU A 418 2.24 5.18 6.31
N ILE A 419 1.37 4.39 5.69
CA ILE A 419 1.61 3.77 4.38
C ILE A 419 1.87 4.80 3.26
N ALA A 420 1.32 6.01 3.39
CA ALA A 420 1.57 7.10 2.46
C ALA A 420 3.00 7.65 2.55
N THR A 421 3.64 7.56 3.72
CA THR A 421 4.92 8.24 4.02
C THR A 421 6.14 7.33 4.05
N ILE A 422 5.98 6.03 4.33
CA ILE A 422 7.08 5.05 4.51
C ILE A 422 7.97 4.89 3.27
N ARG A 423 7.42 5.11 2.06
CA ARG A 423 8.14 4.98 0.80
C ARG A 423 9.45 5.78 0.76
N SER A 424 9.43 7.03 1.22
CA SER A 424 10.60 7.92 1.19
C SER A 424 11.73 7.44 2.08
N ARG A 425 11.42 6.63 3.09
CA ARG A 425 12.32 6.11 4.14
C ARG A 425 12.87 4.72 3.85
N GLU A 426 12.69 4.21 2.63
CA GLU A 426 13.06 2.85 2.21
C GLU A 426 12.32 1.76 3.03
N ILE A 427 11.05 2.00 3.32
CA ILE A 427 10.17 1.02 3.94
C ILE A 427 9.01 0.74 2.98
N SER A 428 8.56 -0.50 2.89
CA SER A 428 7.42 -0.89 2.08
C SER A 428 6.58 -1.97 2.75
N ALA A 429 5.27 -1.95 2.48
CA ALA A 429 4.32 -2.92 3.00
C ALA A 429 3.64 -3.68 1.85
N SER A 430 3.69 -5.00 1.91
CA SER A 430 2.85 -5.88 1.10
C SER A 430 1.68 -6.33 1.98
N ILE A 431 0.50 -5.78 1.72
CA ILE A 431 -0.73 -6.08 2.46
C ILE A 431 -1.38 -7.28 1.79
N ILE A 432 -1.45 -8.40 2.49
CA ILE A 432 -1.94 -9.66 1.94
C ILE A 432 -3.25 -10.02 2.64
N LEU A 433 -4.31 -10.18 1.85
CA LEU A 433 -5.69 -10.35 2.31
C LEU A 433 -6.36 -11.52 1.60
N GLN A 434 -7.39 -12.08 2.20
CA GLN A 434 -8.28 -13.03 1.53
C GLN A 434 -9.32 -12.30 0.66
N SER A 435 -9.79 -11.13 1.12
CA SER A 435 -10.72 -10.25 0.42
C SER A 435 -10.55 -8.80 0.89
N GLN A 436 -11.02 -7.85 0.10
CA GLN A 436 -10.97 -6.43 0.47
C GLN A 436 -11.93 -6.08 1.62
N SER A 437 -13.01 -6.82 1.80
CA SER A 437 -13.94 -6.61 2.90
C SER A 437 -13.27 -6.74 4.26
N GLN A 438 -12.26 -7.61 4.41
CA GLN A 438 -11.47 -7.72 5.64
C GLN A 438 -10.80 -6.39 6.04
N LEU A 439 -10.23 -5.68 5.08
CA LEU A 439 -9.62 -4.38 5.35
C LEU A 439 -10.65 -3.33 5.76
N LYS A 440 -11.82 -3.32 5.11
CA LYS A 440 -12.92 -2.40 5.43
C LYS A 440 -13.51 -2.64 6.82
N THR A 441 -13.53 -3.88 7.30
CA THR A 441 -13.98 -4.21 8.65
C THR A 441 -13.10 -3.55 9.72
N ILE A 442 -11.78 -3.55 9.54
CA ILE A 442 -10.82 -3.05 10.54
C ILE A 442 -10.62 -1.54 10.42
N TYR A 443 -10.40 -1.06 9.19
CA TYR A 443 -10.00 0.33 8.94
C TYR A 443 -11.13 1.23 8.45
N LYS A 444 -12.35 0.68 8.24
CA LYS A 444 -13.53 1.42 7.78
C LYS A 444 -13.20 2.31 6.55
N ASP A 445 -13.52 3.60 6.62
CA ASP A 445 -13.26 4.57 5.52
C ASP A 445 -11.76 4.74 5.20
N ALA A 446 -10.87 4.48 6.14
CA ALA A 446 -9.42 4.53 5.89
C ALA A 446 -8.91 3.40 4.99
N ALA A 447 -9.69 2.32 4.78
CA ALA A 447 -9.33 1.20 3.92
C ALA A 447 -9.05 1.65 2.48
N ASP A 448 -9.86 2.55 1.92
CA ASP A 448 -9.69 3.05 0.55
C ASP A 448 -8.41 3.91 0.44
N THR A 449 -8.03 4.64 1.50
CA THR A 449 -6.75 5.35 1.55
C THR A 449 -5.58 4.39 1.58
N ILE A 450 -5.68 3.29 2.33
CA ILE A 450 -4.63 2.27 2.43
C ILE A 450 -4.41 1.61 1.06
N THR A 451 -5.49 1.14 0.41
CA THR A 451 -5.41 0.50 -0.91
C THR A 451 -4.91 1.46 -1.98
N GLY A 452 -5.37 2.73 -1.95
CA GLY A 452 -4.93 3.80 -2.87
C GLY A 452 -3.44 4.14 -2.76
N ASN A 453 -2.79 3.83 -1.62
CA ASN A 453 -1.34 3.99 -1.44
C ASN A 453 -0.53 2.74 -1.83
N CYS A 454 -1.14 1.72 -2.39
CA CYS A 454 -0.48 0.57 -3.01
C CYS A 454 -0.42 0.81 -4.53
N ASP A 455 0.78 1.09 -5.08
CA ASP A 455 0.93 1.28 -6.53
C ASP A 455 0.69 -0.01 -7.33
N CYS A 456 0.67 -1.15 -6.66
CA CYS A 456 0.50 -2.46 -7.25
C CYS A 456 -0.62 -3.24 -6.56
N THR A 457 -1.53 -3.84 -7.34
CA THR A 457 -2.53 -4.79 -6.86
C THR A 457 -2.35 -6.11 -7.60
N LEU A 458 -2.19 -7.19 -6.85
CA LEU A 458 -2.05 -8.56 -7.36
C LEU A 458 -3.22 -9.41 -6.87
N PHE A 459 -4.07 -9.83 -7.78
CA PHE A 459 -5.18 -10.73 -7.50
C PHE A 459 -4.84 -12.18 -7.91
N LEU A 460 -4.85 -13.07 -6.94
CA LEU A 460 -4.49 -14.48 -7.09
C LEU A 460 -5.70 -15.42 -7.21
N GLY A 461 -6.91 -14.87 -7.28
CA GLY A 461 -8.16 -15.61 -7.35
C GLY A 461 -8.96 -15.54 -6.05
N GLY A 462 -10.28 -15.60 -6.17
CA GLY A 462 -11.23 -15.53 -5.06
C GLY A 462 -12.67 -15.48 -5.57
N LYS A 463 -13.65 -15.58 -4.68
CA LYS A 463 -15.09 -15.61 -5.03
C LYS A 463 -15.90 -14.50 -4.34
N GLU A 464 -15.26 -13.62 -3.59
CA GLU A 464 -15.96 -12.58 -2.84
C GLU A 464 -16.43 -11.49 -3.80
N LYS A 465 -17.77 -11.24 -3.82
CA LYS A 465 -18.42 -10.39 -4.83
C LYS A 465 -17.91 -8.97 -4.89
N SER A 466 -17.64 -8.33 -3.74
CA SER A 466 -17.18 -6.94 -3.73
C SER A 466 -15.79 -6.82 -4.34
N THR A 467 -14.90 -7.76 -4.06
CA THR A 467 -13.57 -7.85 -4.68
C THR A 467 -13.65 -8.08 -6.19
N LEU A 468 -14.49 -9.04 -6.63
CA LEU A 468 -14.65 -9.32 -8.07
C LEU A 468 -15.18 -8.10 -8.83
N LYS A 469 -16.17 -7.39 -8.24
CA LYS A 469 -16.75 -6.18 -8.81
C LYS A 469 -15.69 -5.09 -8.96
N GLU A 470 -14.94 -4.81 -7.90
CA GLU A 470 -13.91 -3.77 -7.91
C GLU A 470 -12.80 -4.06 -8.92
N ILE A 471 -12.35 -5.31 -9.01
CA ILE A 471 -11.33 -5.71 -10.00
C ILE A 471 -11.88 -5.52 -11.41
N SER A 472 -13.09 -5.98 -11.72
CA SER A 472 -13.72 -5.81 -13.03
C SER A 472 -13.88 -4.34 -13.42
N GLU A 473 -14.32 -3.49 -12.49
CA GLU A 473 -14.47 -2.04 -12.70
C GLU A 473 -13.13 -1.36 -13.00
N VAL A 474 -12.07 -1.70 -12.27
CA VAL A 474 -10.71 -1.14 -12.47
C VAL A 474 -10.06 -1.62 -13.77
N LEU A 475 -10.34 -2.85 -14.21
CA LEU A 475 -9.90 -3.35 -15.51
C LEU A 475 -10.47 -2.52 -16.67
N GLY A 476 -11.67 -1.98 -16.49
CA GLY A 476 -12.33 -1.11 -17.47
C GLY A 476 -13.01 -1.86 -18.61
N LYS A 477 -13.40 -1.11 -19.63
CA LYS A 477 -14.14 -1.63 -20.80
C LYS A 477 -13.31 -1.52 -22.08
N GLU A 478 -13.47 -2.50 -22.97
CA GLU A 478 -13.02 -2.49 -24.35
C GLU A 478 -14.20 -2.27 -25.30
N THR A 479 -13.93 -1.77 -26.48
CA THR A 479 -14.93 -1.63 -27.53
C THR A 479 -14.92 -2.89 -28.38
N ILE A 480 -16.06 -3.57 -28.47
CA ILE A 480 -16.24 -4.76 -29.31
C ILE A 480 -17.24 -4.49 -30.43
N ASP A 481 -17.06 -5.19 -31.55
CA ASP A 481 -17.96 -5.15 -32.67
C ASP A 481 -19.02 -6.26 -32.53
N LEU A 482 -20.29 -5.88 -32.65
CA LEU A 482 -21.43 -6.80 -32.61
C LEU A 482 -22.10 -6.83 -33.99
N TYR A 483 -22.38 -8.04 -34.43
CA TYR A 483 -23.20 -8.28 -35.64
C TYR A 483 -24.57 -8.75 -35.19
N ASN A 484 -25.60 -7.94 -35.48
CA ASN A 484 -26.98 -8.36 -35.33
C ASN A 484 -27.54 -8.73 -36.71
N THR A 485 -27.97 -9.96 -36.88
CA THR A 485 -28.70 -10.40 -38.09
C THR A 485 -30.18 -10.20 -37.83
N SER A 486 -30.85 -9.41 -38.67
CA SER A 486 -32.29 -9.32 -38.71
C SER A 486 -32.84 -10.07 -39.91
N GLU A 487 -33.65 -11.09 -39.67
CA GLU A 487 -34.37 -11.81 -40.72
C GLU A 487 -35.83 -11.35 -40.68
N THR A 488 -36.26 -10.70 -41.76
CA THR A 488 -37.70 -10.34 -41.92
C THR A 488 -38.36 -11.38 -42.81
N ARG A 489 -39.23 -12.19 -42.23
CA ARG A 489 -40.06 -13.19 -42.94
C ARG A 489 -41.30 -12.50 -43.46
N SER A 490 -41.23 -11.99 -44.67
CA SER A 490 -42.37 -11.52 -45.46
C SER A 490 -42.31 -12.15 -46.85
N SER A 491 -43.27 -11.85 -47.75
CA SER A 491 -43.26 -12.36 -49.11
C SER A 491 -41.99 -12.05 -49.89
N ASN A 492 -41.17 -11.10 -49.42
CA ASN A 492 -39.78 -10.86 -49.83
C ASN A 492 -38.85 -11.02 -48.63
N ASN A 493 -38.13 -12.13 -48.55
CA ASN A 493 -37.14 -12.35 -47.51
C ASN A 493 -35.97 -11.33 -47.68
N SER A 494 -35.83 -10.47 -46.66
CA SER A 494 -34.67 -9.55 -46.61
C SER A 494 -33.80 -9.86 -45.43
N TYR A 495 -32.49 -10.02 -45.66
CA TYR A 495 -31.45 -10.20 -44.63
C TYR A 495 -30.76 -8.86 -44.44
N GLY A 496 -30.84 -8.30 -43.21
CA GLY A 496 -30.09 -7.10 -42.83
C GLY A 496 -28.97 -7.48 -41.87
N LEU A 497 -27.74 -7.09 -42.18
CA LEU A 497 -26.61 -7.09 -41.27
C LEU A 497 -26.52 -5.72 -40.62
N ASN A 498 -26.79 -5.64 -39.35
CA ASN A 498 -26.59 -4.41 -38.57
C ASN A 498 -25.29 -4.52 -37.79
N TYR A 499 -24.38 -3.61 -38.10
CA TYR A 499 -23.08 -3.49 -37.44
C TYR A 499 -23.17 -2.49 -36.32
N GLN A 500 -22.97 -2.94 -35.06
CA GLN A 500 -23.06 -2.11 -33.86
C GLN A 500 -21.82 -2.30 -32.99
N LYS A 501 -21.30 -1.20 -32.46
CA LYS A 501 -20.24 -1.24 -31.45
C LYS A 501 -20.85 -1.15 -30.05
N THR A 502 -20.27 -1.88 -29.10
CA THR A 502 -20.66 -1.82 -27.68
C THR A 502 -19.43 -1.91 -26.79
N GLY A 503 -19.59 -1.50 -25.51
CA GLY A 503 -18.56 -1.66 -24.49
C GLY A 503 -18.72 -2.99 -23.78
N LYS A 504 -17.68 -3.84 -23.77
CA LYS A 504 -17.58 -5.02 -22.95
C LYS A 504 -16.54 -4.78 -21.86
N GLU A 505 -16.76 -5.26 -20.65
CA GLU A 505 -15.74 -5.31 -19.60
C GLU A 505 -14.57 -6.16 -20.10
N LEU A 506 -13.33 -5.69 -19.87
CA LEU A 506 -12.12 -6.43 -20.29
C LEU A 506 -12.10 -7.85 -19.71
N MET A 507 -12.64 -8.01 -18.48
CA MET A 507 -12.96 -9.28 -17.85
C MET A 507 -14.13 -9.05 -16.89
N SER A 508 -15.23 -9.75 -17.08
CA SER A 508 -16.42 -9.62 -16.24
C SER A 508 -16.25 -10.33 -14.90
N GLN A 509 -17.12 -10.04 -13.94
CA GLN A 509 -17.06 -10.64 -12.58
C GLN A 509 -17.17 -12.16 -12.62
N ASP A 510 -18.00 -12.71 -13.48
CA ASP A 510 -18.16 -14.15 -13.69
C ASP A 510 -16.92 -14.79 -14.33
N GLU A 511 -16.32 -14.13 -15.32
CA GLU A 511 -15.05 -14.58 -15.93
C GLU A 511 -13.91 -14.57 -14.89
N ILE A 512 -13.82 -13.54 -14.02
CA ILE A 512 -12.83 -13.47 -12.94
C ILE A 512 -13.06 -14.58 -11.91
N ALA A 513 -14.32 -14.89 -11.58
CA ALA A 513 -14.67 -15.92 -10.60
C ALA A 513 -14.27 -17.34 -11.01
N VAL A 514 -14.22 -17.60 -12.32
CA VAL A 514 -13.82 -18.90 -12.92
C VAL A 514 -12.41 -18.88 -13.51
N MET A 515 -11.63 -17.82 -13.24
CA MET A 515 -10.26 -17.70 -13.72
C MET A 515 -9.44 -18.94 -13.32
N ASP A 516 -8.63 -19.45 -14.26
CA ASP A 516 -7.72 -20.57 -14.03
C ASP A 516 -6.86 -20.35 -12.78
N GLY A 517 -6.77 -21.35 -11.92
CA GLY A 517 -6.01 -21.31 -10.67
C GLY A 517 -4.50 -21.05 -10.83
N ALA A 518 -3.93 -21.25 -12.02
CA ALA A 518 -2.55 -20.90 -12.35
C ALA A 518 -2.39 -19.42 -12.78
N LYS A 519 -3.49 -18.71 -13.06
CA LYS A 519 -3.49 -17.33 -13.51
C LYS A 519 -3.64 -16.35 -12.34
N CYS A 520 -3.21 -15.11 -12.59
CA CYS A 520 -3.40 -13.97 -11.70
C CYS A 520 -3.61 -12.68 -12.52
N ILE A 521 -4.23 -11.69 -11.89
CA ILE A 521 -4.40 -10.36 -12.47
C ILE A 521 -3.47 -9.40 -11.74
N LEU A 522 -2.62 -8.70 -12.48
CA LEU A 522 -1.72 -7.68 -11.97
C LEU A 522 -2.15 -6.30 -12.47
N GLN A 523 -2.29 -5.37 -11.55
CA GLN A 523 -2.50 -3.97 -11.83
C GLN A 523 -1.34 -3.16 -11.26
N LEU A 524 -0.73 -2.32 -12.09
CA LEU A 524 0.33 -1.39 -11.68
C LEU A 524 -0.09 0.02 -12.09
N ARG A 525 -0.01 0.97 -11.16
CA ARG A 525 -0.41 2.36 -11.39
C ARG A 525 0.24 2.94 -12.65
N GLY A 526 -0.60 3.41 -13.59
CA GLY A 526 -0.16 4.02 -14.85
C GLY A 526 0.33 3.03 -15.91
N VAL A 527 0.04 1.74 -15.75
CA VAL A 527 0.34 0.67 -16.71
C VAL A 527 -0.95 -0.10 -17.01
N ARG A 528 -1.06 -0.70 -18.18
CA ARG A 528 -2.17 -1.59 -18.53
C ARG A 528 -2.15 -2.83 -17.64
N PRO A 529 -3.32 -3.37 -17.24
CA PRO A 529 -3.38 -4.56 -16.40
C PRO A 529 -2.84 -5.79 -17.16
N PHE A 530 -2.33 -6.77 -16.40
CA PHE A 530 -1.81 -8.02 -16.95
C PHE A 530 -2.62 -9.21 -16.46
N LEU A 531 -2.94 -10.12 -17.36
CA LEU A 531 -3.42 -11.46 -17.06
C LEU A 531 -2.25 -12.44 -17.26
N SER A 532 -1.59 -12.79 -16.17
CA SER A 532 -0.33 -13.53 -16.20
C SER A 532 -0.41 -14.84 -15.43
N ASN A 533 0.60 -15.67 -15.58
CA ASN A 533 0.74 -16.87 -14.73
C ASN A 533 1.30 -16.45 -13.36
N LYS A 534 0.85 -17.11 -12.30
CA LYS A 534 1.45 -17.02 -10.97
C LYS A 534 2.92 -17.45 -11.04
N TYR A 535 3.76 -16.87 -10.20
CA TYR A 535 5.18 -17.20 -10.21
C TYR A 535 5.43 -18.64 -9.77
N ASP A 536 6.08 -19.42 -10.61
CA ASP A 536 6.49 -20.77 -10.28
C ASP A 536 7.75 -20.73 -9.41
N ILE A 537 7.58 -20.99 -8.11
CA ILE A 537 8.66 -20.97 -7.13
C ILE A 537 9.83 -21.88 -7.49
N THR A 538 9.58 -23.00 -8.20
CA THR A 538 10.62 -23.97 -8.59
C THR A 538 11.62 -23.39 -9.60
N LYS A 539 11.24 -22.32 -10.31
CA LYS A 539 12.11 -21.62 -11.25
C LYS A 539 13.04 -20.60 -10.59
N HIS A 540 12.85 -20.34 -9.28
CA HIS A 540 13.71 -19.39 -8.59
C HIS A 540 15.11 -19.99 -8.35
N PRO A 541 16.21 -19.25 -8.61
CA PRO A 541 17.58 -19.76 -8.46
C PRO A 541 17.90 -20.35 -7.07
N LYS A 542 17.26 -19.81 -6.01
CA LYS A 542 17.46 -20.24 -4.62
C LYS A 542 16.46 -21.30 -4.14
N TYR A 543 15.57 -21.83 -5.00
CA TYR A 543 14.55 -22.80 -4.61
C TYR A 543 15.16 -24.03 -3.92
N ARG A 544 16.35 -24.47 -4.38
CA ARG A 544 17.07 -25.62 -3.80
C ARG A 544 17.50 -25.42 -2.35
N GLN A 545 17.45 -24.18 -1.84
CA GLN A 545 17.82 -23.85 -0.45
C GLN A 545 16.63 -23.91 0.51
N LEU A 546 15.41 -24.10 0.02
CA LEU A 546 14.21 -24.21 0.83
C LEU A 546 13.99 -25.64 1.33
N SER A 547 13.26 -25.78 2.45
CA SER A 547 12.85 -27.10 2.94
C SER A 547 11.80 -27.77 2.04
N ASP A 548 11.12 -27.02 1.19
CA ASP A 548 10.24 -27.52 0.13
C ASP A 548 10.98 -28.42 -0.86
N TYR A 549 12.24 -28.11 -1.12
CA TYR A 549 13.11 -28.91 -1.98
C TYR A 549 13.81 -30.03 -1.22
N ASP A 550 14.37 -29.74 -0.05
CA ASP A 550 15.13 -30.68 0.78
C ASP A 550 14.87 -30.43 2.26
N LYS A 551 14.33 -31.43 2.96
CA LYS A 551 14.02 -31.36 4.40
C LYS A 551 15.24 -31.05 5.28
N ARG A 552 16.46 -31.28 4.83
CA ARG A 552 17.69 -30.85 5.51
C ARG A 552 17.83 -29.34 5.62
N ASN A 553 17.08 -28.57 4.82
CA ASN A 553 17.01 -27.11 4.89
C ASN A 553 15.93 -26.59 5.86
N THR A 554 15.28 -27.46 6.62
CA THR A 554 14.35 -27.07 7.68
C THR A 554 15.07 -26.22 8.73
N PHE A 555 14.49 -25.07 9.08
CA PHE A 555 15.02 -24.16 10.10
C PHE A 555 14.42 -24.50 11.46
N ASP A 556 15.27 -24.50 12.48
CA ASP A 556 14.90 -24.73 13.87
C ASP A 556 15.32 -23.52 14.70
N ILE A 557 14.34 -22.76 15.19
CA ILE A 557 14.56 -21.53 15.94
C ILE A 557 15.20 -21.81 17.33
N GLU A 558 14.88 -22.94 17.96
CA GLU A 558 15.40 -23.29 19.28
C GLU A 558 16.90 -23.56 19.18
N LYS A 559 17.32 -24.34 18.19
CA LYS A 559 18.75 -24.57 17.90
C LYS A 559 19.48 -23.29 17.52
N TYR A 560 18.84 -22.43 16.72
CA TYR A 560 19.41 -21.14 16.31
C TYR A 560 19.68 -20.23 17.53
N ARG A 561 18.76 -20.19 18.48
CA ARG A 561 18.92 -19.41 19.72
C ARG A 561 20.07 -19.97 20.58
N GLN A 562 20.15 -21.28 20.77
CA GLN A 562 21.20 -21.95 21.54
C GLN A 562 22.60 -21.68 20.99
N HIS A 563 22.77 -21.64 19.65
CA HIS A 563 24.07 -21.33 19.01
C HIS A 563 24.51 -19.87 19.15
N LYS A 564 23.58 -18.97 19.46
CA LYS A 564 23.90 -17.54 19.70
C LYS A 564 24.28 -17.20 21.13
N LEU A 565 24.04 -18.09 22.09
CA LEU A 565 24.52 -17.98 23.46
C LEU A 565 26.04 -18.28 23.46
N VAL A 566 26.83 -17.44 22.82
CA VAL A 566 28.28 -17.44 22.96
C VAL A 566 28.60 -16.72 24.26
N VAL A 567 28.83 -17.50 25.32
CA VAL A 567 29.40 -16.99 26.57
C VAL A 567 30.75 -16.34 26.24
N LYS A 568 30.87 -15.04 26.42
CA LYS A 568 32.14 -14.37 26.28
C LYS A 568 33.02 -14.74 27.48
N PRO A 569 34.35 -14.86 27.30
CA PRO A 569 35.25 -15.22 28.42
C PRO A 569 35.21 -14.28 29.62
N ASP A 570 34.70 -13.05 29.44
CA ASP A 570 34.61 -12.01 30.44
C ASP A 570 33.22 -11.92 31.12
N ASP A 571 32.27 -12.77 30.73
CA ASP A 571 30.95 -12.79 31.36
C ASP A 571 31.06 -13.45 32.75
N THR A 572 30.83 -12.68 33.81
CA THR A 572 30.73 -13.18 35.17
C THR A 572 29.33 -13.72 35.40
N PHE A 573 29.22 -15.01 35.75
CA PHE A 573 27.96 -15.65 36.10
C PHE A 573 27.90 -15.86 37.60
N ASP A 574 26.82 -15.45 38.23
CA ASP A 574 26.49 -15.89 39.57
C ASP A 574 25.97 -17.33 39.50
N LEU A 575 26.81 -18.26 39.92
CA LEU A 575 26.41 -19.67 40.07
C LEU A 575 25.57 -19.79 41.36
N TYR A 576 24.24 -19.88 41.18
CA TYR A 576 23.37 -20.32 42.28
C TYR A 576 23.43 -21.85 42.33
N ASP A 577 24.02 -22.36 43.42
CA ASP A 577 23.96 -23.78 43.72
C ASP A 577 22.51 -24.13 44.10
N MET A 578 21.78 -24.71 43.16
CA MET A 578 20.46 -25.31 43.42
C MET A 578 20.72 -26.64 44.11
N GLY A 579 20.89 -26.59 45.43
CA GLY A 579 21.08 -27.76 46.27
C GLY A 579 20.12 -28.88 45.89
N GLU A 580 20.62 -30.12 45.89
CA GLU A 580 19.89 -31.34 45.57
C GLU A 580 18.48 -31.31 46.17
N VAL A 581 17.45 -31.29 45.32
CA VAL A 581 16.08 -31.54 45.73
C VAL A 581 16.01 -33.04 46.05
N GLU A 582 16.09 -33.39 47.33
CA GLU A 582 15.78 -34.74 47.79
C GLU A 582 14.36 -35.08 47.31
N ALA A 583 14.27 -36.10 46.45
CA ALA A 583 13.00 -36.66 46.02
C ALA A 583 12.47 -37.53 47.18
N ASP A 584 11.40 -37.04 47.82
CA ASP A 584 10.48 -37.85 48.61
C ASP A 584 9.33 -38.40 47.75
#